data_54360433d26e5eccc29078ce27fa85f3
#
_entry.id   54360433d26e5eccc29078ce27fa85f3
#
_cell.length_a   1.000
_cell.length_b   1.000
_cell.length_c   1.000
_cell.angle_alpha   90.00
_cell.angle_beta   90.00
_cell.angle_gamma   90.00
#
_symmetry.space_group_name_H-M   'P 1'
#
loop_
_entity.id
_entity.type
_entity.pdbx_description
1 polymer ?
#
loop_
_entity_poly.entity_id
_entity_poly.type
_entity_poly.pdbx_seq_one_letter_code
_entity_poly.pdbx_strand_id
1 'polypeptide(L)'
;MTKRIFRAIMLVAGIILLSSLLIIMDCLYEYFASLQESELKDQLSLAAAGVEQGGEDYLARVKSERYRLTWIAPDGTVKYDSGSDAGALDNHAEREEVQQAMVDGEGQSTRYSATLMQKTMYYAKRLDDGSVIRISVSRATIATLALGMLRPVVIIVLAALVLAIVMANRLAQRIVAPLNALDLDHPLDNDAYEEIAPLLSRINRQHTQIDAQMRALDKKKDEFNAITRSMNEGLVLLDEKGSIISMNPAARQLFNAEENCAGHDFITVDRNPKLSEAIHAAYDGGHGETTIDRGGKVYQLDVSRIESDGKTIGAVILSFDITEKQNADAMRREFTANVSHELKTPLQGIIGSAELIENGMVKAEDMPRFVGHIRQEAQRLVTLIGDIIRLSQLDEGCDMPMERVDLKAVAAEAANDLRTEAEERHIGVEVRGESVCITGVRRLLYEIIYNLCDNAVKYNRDGGSVSITVGEKDGLATVTVADTGIGIPEEHQARVFERFYRVDKSHSKESGGTGLGLSIVKHAVMYHHGSIRLESVPNVGTTVTVSLPA
;
A
#
# COMPACT_ATOMS: atom_id res chain seq x y z
N MET A 1 -18.63 8.45 -32.41
CA MET A 1 -17.79 8.79 -33.57
C MET A 1 -18.57 8.76 -34.87
N THR A 2 -19.28 7.70 -35.22
CA THR A 2 -20.01 7.49 -36.49
C THR A 2 -20.89 8.68 -36.91
N LYS A 3 -21.73 9.22 -36.00
CA LYS A 3 -22.61 10.37 -36.28
C LYS A 3 -21.84 11.68 -36.64
N ARG A 4 -20.65 11.89 -36.09
CA ARG A 4 -19.84 13.10 -36.38
C ARG A 4 -19.17 12.98 -37.75
N ILE A 5 -18.59 11.82 -38.06
CA ILE A 5 -17.98 11.55 -39.37
C ILE A 5 -19.03 11.60 -40.46
N PHE A 6 -20.20 10.97 -40.26
CA PHE A 6 -21.33 11.03 -41.18
C PHE A 6 -21.76 12.50 -41.45
N ARG A 7 -21.96 13.30 -40.40
CA ARG A 7 -22.34 14.73 -40.55
C ARG A 7 -21.29 15.54 -41.32
N ALA A 8 -19.99 15.30 -41.05
CA ALA A 8 -18.92 16.01 -41.76
C ALA A 8 -18.91 15.68 -43.25
N ILE A 9 -19.01 14.39 -43.61
CA ILE A 9 -19.09 13.94 -45.00
C ILE A 9 -20.31 14.54 -45.69
N MET A 10 -21.48 14.48 -45.04
CA MET A 10 -22.72 15.04 -45.57
C MET A 10 -22.66 16.57 -45.76
N LEU A 11 -22.01 17.28 -44.83
CA LEU A 11 -21.83 18.73 -44.97
C LEU A 11 -20.96 19.07 -46.18
N VAL A 12 -19.83 18.40 -46.34
CA VAL A 12 -18.94 18.58 -47.50
C VAL A 12 -19.65 18.23 -48.79
N ALA A 13 -20.33 17.08 -48.85
CA ALA A 13 -21.11 16.67 -50.03
C ALA A 13 -22.22 17.69 -50.35
N GLY A 14 -22.93 18.20 -49.34
CA GLY A 14 -23.95 19.21 -49.50
C GLY A 14 -23.40 20.55 -50.09
N ILE A 15 -22.26 20.99 -49.59
CA ILE A 15 -21.59 22.21 -50.12
C ILE A 15 -21.19 21.99 -51.57
N ILE A 16 -20.58 20.87 -51.90
CA ILE A 16 -20.15 20.55 -53.29
C ILE A 16 -21.36 20.49 -54.22
N LEU A 17 -22.43 19.78 -53.82
CA LEU A 17 -23.64 19.68 -54.64
C LEU A 17 -24.32 21.05 -54.84
N LEU A 18 -24.40 21.88 -53.79
CA LEU A 18 -25.00 23.20 -53.88
C LEU A 18 -24.15 24.14 -54.78
N SER A 19 -22.84 24.16 -54.62
CA SER A 19 -21.94 24.97 -55.47
C SER A 19 -21.97 24.51 -56.92
N SER A 20 -21.97 23.17 -57.14
CA SER A 20 -22.11 22.60 -58.48
C SER A 20 -23.44 22.98 -59.15
N LEU A 21 -24.54 22.92 -58.40
CA LEU A 21 -25.86 23.36 -58.88
C LEU A 21 -25.88 24.82 -59.33
N LEU A 22 -25.29 25.70 -58.49
CA LEU A 22 -25.21 27.12 -58.83
C LEU A 22 -24.40 27.38 -60.12
N ILE A 23 -23.24 26.71 -60.25
CA ILE A 23 -22.37 26.80 -61.43
C ILE A 23 -23.08 26.29 -62.69
N ILE A 24 -23.74 25.10 -62.57
CA ILE A 24 -24.49 24.53 -63.70
C ILE A 24 -25.63 25.47 -64.13
N MET A 25 -26.36 26.01 -63.18
CA MET A 25 -27.47 26.92 -63.50
C MET A 25 -27.00 28.21 -64.20
N ASP A 26 -25.87 28.76 -63.72
CA ASP A 26 -25.28 29.95 -64.33
C ASP A 26 -24.79 29.65 -65.75
N CYS A 27 -24.07 28.54 -65.94
CA CYS A 27 -23.59 28.09 -67.24
C CYS A 27 -24.74 27.79 -68.22
N LEU A 28 -25.81 27.17 -67.76
CA LEU A 28 -26.99 26.91 -68.58
C LEU A 28 -27.69 28.20 -68.99
N TYR A 29 -27.80 29.14 -68.06
CA TYR A 29 -28.39 30.45 -68.34
C TYR A 29 -27.58 31.16 -69.42
N GLU A 30 -26.29 31.27 -69.31
CA GLU A 30 -25.42 31.90 -70.28
C GLU A 30 -25.47 31.18 -71.67
N TYR A 31 -25.44 29.84 -71.68
CA TYR A 31 -25.55 29.03 -72.87
C TYR A 31 -26.88 29.31 -73.61
N PHE A 32 -28.01 29.26 -72.91
CA PHE A 32 -29.31 29.56 -73.52
C PHE A 32 -29.41 31.01 -73.99
N ALA A 33 -28.82 31.99 -73.28
CA ALA A 33 -28.80 33.36 -73.65
C ALA A 33 -28.02 33.57 -74.98
N SER A 34 -26.83 32.96 -75.10
CA SER A 34 -26.03 33.02 -76.32
C SER A 34 -26.67 32.31 -77.52
N LEU A 35 -27.25 31.16 -77.32
CA LEU A 35 -27.99 30.42 -78.35
C LEU A 35 -29.18 31.18 -78.85
N GLN A 36 -29.98 31.82 -77.95
CA GLN A 36 -31.14 32.63 -78.28
C GLN A 36 -30.71 33.91 -79.05
N GLU A 37 -29.57 34.54 -78.67
CA GLU A 37 -29.01 35.63 -79.38
C GLU A 37 -28.66 35.31 -80.82
N SER A 38 -27.96 34.19 -81.02
CA SER A 38 -27.62 33.70 -82.39
C SER A 38 -28.86 33.45 -83.21
N GLU A 39 -29.86 32.73 -82.66
CA GLU A 39 -31.11 32.44 -83.34
C GLU A 39 -31.88 33.69 -83.69
N LEU A 40 -31.89 34.73 -82.83
CA LEU A 40 -32.54 36.02 -83.13
C LEU A 40 -31.84 36.78 -84.26
N LYS A 41 -30.53 36.79 -84.27
CA LYS A 41 -29.74 37.42 -85.37
C LYS A 41 -30.01 36.73 -86.73
N ASP A 42 -30.05 35.40 -86.71
CA ASP A 42 -30.36 34.61 -87.90
C ASP A 42 -31.78 34.92 -88.40
N GLN A 43 -32.77 34.89 -87.44
CA GLN A 43 -34.17 35.23 -87.81
C GLN A 43 -34.34 36.68 -88.28
N LEU A 44 -33.60 37.66 -87.67
CA LEU A 44 -33.58 39.03 -88.12
C LEU A 44 -33.05 39.15 -89.51
N SER A 45 -31.97 38.46 -89.85
CA SER A 45 -31.38 38.45 -91.18
C SER A 45 -32.29 37.84 -92.23
N LEU A 46 -33.01 36.74 -91.88
CA LEU A 46 -34.05 36.20 -92.76
C LEU A 46 -35.24 37.13 -92.94
N ALA A 47 -35.67 37.74 -91.85
CA ALA A 47 -36.77 38.69 -91.88
C ALA A 47 -36.37 39.91 -92.72
N ALA A 48 -35.15 40.41 -92.63
CA ALA A 48 -34.63 41.51 -93.43
C ALA A 48 -34.64 41.23 -94.93
N ALA A 49 -34.07 40.06 -95.34
CA ALA A 49 -34.10 39.63 -96.74
C ALA A 49 -35.52 39.43 -97.29
N GLY A 50 -36.40 38.86 -96.43
CA GLY A 50 -37.80 38.69 -96.84
C GLY A 50 -38.58 39.99 -97.04
N VAL A 51 -38.31 40.99 -96.19
CA VAL A 51 -38.93 42.32 -96.33
C VAL A 51 -38.41 43.08 -97.59
N GLU A 52 -37.13 42.93 -97.91
CA GLU A 52 -36.56 43.49 -99.12
C GLU A 52 -37.18 42.95 -100.39
N GLN A 53 -37.62 41.69 -100.43
CA GLN A 53 -38.21 41.02 -101.57
C GLN A 53 -39.75 41.13 -101.61
N GLY A 54 -40.42 41.10 -100.44
CA GLY A 54 -41.86 40.98 -100.38
C GLY A 54 -42.60 42.02 -99.56
N GLY A 55 -41.89 43.01 -99.02
CA GLY A 55 -42.48 44.09 -98.23
C GLY A 55 -43.35 43.69 -97.06
N GLU A 56 -44.42 44.37 -96.84
CA GLU A 56 -45.36 44.15 -95.73
C GLU A 56 -46.09 42.83 -95.86
N ASP A 57 -46.39 42.39 -97.09
CA ASP A 57 -47.05 41.06 -97.34
C ASP A 57 -46.25 39.86 -96.80
N TYR A 58 -44.93 39.96 -96.80
CA TYR A 58 -44.06 38.96 -96.21
C TYR A 58 -44.22 38.94 -94.68
N LEU A 59 -44.17 40.08 -94.00
CA LEU A 59 -44.28 40.16 -92.54
C LEU A 59 -45.65 39.72 -92.05
N ALA A 60 -46.73 40.00 -92.80
CA ALA A 60 -48.09 39.53 -92.44
C ALA A 60 -48.23 37.99 -92.42
N ARG A 61 -47.39 37.30 -93.20
CA ARG A 61 -47.37 35.83 -93.27
C ARG A 61 -46.49 35.19 -92.20
N VAL A 62 -45.51 35.96 -91.64
CA VAL A 62 -44.58 35.45 -90.60
C VAL A 62 -45.23 35.63 -89.25
N LYS A 63 -45.86 34.56 -88.72
CA LYS A 63 -46.42 34.52 -87.36
C LYS A 63 -45.42 33.76 -86.44
N SER A 64 -44.92 34.49 -85.43
CA SER A 64 -44.12 33.86 -84.37
C SER A 64 -44.69 34.26 -83.03
N GLU A 65 -44.86 33.27 -82.17
CA GLU A 65 -45.25 33.48 -80.76
C GLU A 65 -44.01 33.72 -79.85
N ARG A 66 -42.82 33.43 -80.38
CA ARG A 66 -41.59 33.51 -79.58
C ARG A 66 -40.89 34.83 -79.65
N TYR A 67 -41.01 35.56 -80.77
CA TYR A 67 -40.37 36.85 -81.00
C TYR A 67 -41.33 37.77 -81.69
N ARG A 68 -41.11 39.08 -81.50
CA ARG A 68 -41.92 40.15 -82.11
C ARG A 68 -41.06 40.82 -83.15
N LEU A 69 -41.63 40.97 -84.33
CA LEU A 69 -41.06 41.68 -85.44
C LEU A 69 -41.67 43.08 -85.59
N THR A 70 -40.86 44.12 -85.83
CA THR A 70 -41.31 45.48 -86.02
C THR A 70 -40.55 46.02 -87.22
N TRP A 71 -41.24 46.56 -88.21
CA TRP A 71 -40.67 47.25 -89.35
C TRP A 71 -40.85 48.80 -89.18
N ILE A 72 -39.74 49.53 -89.27
CA ILE A 72 -39.63 50.93 -88.87
C ILE A 72 -39.12 51.72 -90.09
N ALA A 73 -39.84 52.76 -90.51
CA ALA A 73 -39.45 53.66 -91.58
C ALA A 73 -38.18 54.49 -91.23
N PRO A 74 -37.42 55.12 -92.22
CA PRO A 74 -36.25 55.91 -91.95
C PRO A 74 -36.51 57.15 -91.04
N ASP A 75 -37.75 57.58 -90.94
CA ASP A 75 -38.21 58.67 -90.04
C ASP A 75 -38.56 58.19 -88.62
N GLY A 76 -38.44 56.88 -88.37
CA GLY A 76 -38.77 56.21 -87.10
C GLY A 76 -40.22 55.78 -86.92
N THR A 77 -41.08 56.06 -87.95
CA THR A 77 -42.49 55.60 -87.91
C THR A 77 -42.59 54.09 -88.07
N VAL A 78 -43.42 53.41 -87.24
CA VAL A 78 -43.60 52.00 -87.36
C VAL A 78 -44.56 51.70 -88.54
N LYS A 79 -44.03 51.00 -89.54
CA LYS A 79 -44.81 50.49 -90.68
C LYS A 79 -45.60 49.27 -90.38
N TYR A 80 -44.99 48.32 -89.63
CA TYR A 80 -45.59 47.04 -89.29
C TYR A 80 -45.10 46.57 -87.90
N ASP A 81 -45.94 45.93 -87.14
CA ASP A 81 -45.57 45.28 -85.90
C ASP A 81 -46.39 43.97 -85.70
N SER A 82 -45.75 42.84 -85.41
CA SER A 82 -46.41 41.54 -85.29
C SER A 82 -47.19 41.38 -84.00
N GLY A 83 -47.06 42.27 -83.01
CA GLY A 83 -47.65 42.12 -81.69
C GLY A 83 -48.60 43.24 -81.28
N SER A 84 -48.70 44.35 -82.12
CA SER A 84 -49.55 45.53 -81.82
C SER A 84 -49.95 46.22 -83.12
N ASP A 85 -50.99 47.00 -83.08
CA ASP A 85 -51.31 47.89 -84.21
C ASP A 85 -50.22 48.92 -84.44
N ALA A 86 -49.67 48.93 -85.63
CA ALA A 86 -48.57 49.85 -86.01
C ALA A 86 -48.93 51.36 -85.81
N GLY A 87 -50.20 51.71 -86.03
CA GLY A 87 -50.71 53.05 -85.83
C GLY A 87 -50.81 53.52 -84.38
N ALA A 88 -50.79 52.59 -83.44
CA ALA A 88 -50.90 52.87 -82.02
C ALA A 88 -49.51 52.96 -81.30
N LEU A 89 -48.40 52.75 -82.04
CA LEU A 89 -47.07 52.77 -81.52
C LEU A 89 -46.40 54.11 -81.67
N ASP A 90 -45.69 54.55 -80.63
CA ASP A 90 -44.87 55.79 -80.71
C ASP A 90 -43.76 55.72 -81.79
N ASN A 91 -43.22 56.82 -82.15
CA ASN A 91 -42.04 56.88 -83.06
C ASN A 91 -40.83 56.16 -82.39
N HIS A 92 -40.19 55.30 -83.17
CA HIS A 92 -39.06 54.47 -82.66
C HIS A 92 -37.69 55.03 -83.09
N ALA A 93 -37.58 56.25 -83.65
CA ALA A 93 -36.27 56.83 -84.05
C ALA A 93 -35.29 57.00 -82.93
N GLU A 94 -35.75 57.25 -81.69
CA GLU A 94 -34.89 57.47 -80.52
C GLU A 94 -34.53 56.13 -79.79
N ARG A 95 -34.93 54.97 -80.31
CA ARG A 95 -34.60 53.67 -79.73
C ARG A 95 -33.17 53.32 -80.00
N GLU A 96 -32.39 52.99 -78.95
CA GLU A 96 -30.95 52.72 -79.01
C GLU A 96 -30.59 51.67 -80.07
N GLU A 97 -31.30 50.54 -80.16
CA GLU A 97 -31.13 49.52 -81.20
C GLU A 97 -31.40 50.04 -82.60
N VAL A 98 -32.34 50.98 -82.76
CA VAL A 98 -32.67 51.59 -84.07
C VAL A 98 -31.63 52.62 -84.50
N GLN A 99 -31.19 53.45 -83.56
CA GLN A 99 -30.09 54.42 -83.78
C GLN A 99 -28.81 53.75 -84.18
N GLN A 100 -28.42 52.65 -83.44
CA GLN A 100 -27.22 51.86 -83.79
C GLN A 100 -27.40 51.22 -85.18
N ALA A 101 -28.53 50.65 -85.48
CA ALA A 101 -28.77 50.06 -86.81
C ALA A 101 -28.72 51.09 -87.93
N MET A 102 -29.18 52.30 -87.70
CA MET A 102 -29.09 53.42 -88.70
C MET A 102 -27.65 53.83 -89.01
N VAL A 103 -26.75 53.77 -88.00
CA VAL A 103 -25.35 54.16 -88.13
C VAL A 103 -24.51 52.98 -88.61
N ASP A 104 -24.55 51.87 -87.91
CA ASP A 104 -23.64 50.71 -88.05
C ASP A 104 -24.19 49.60 -88.94
N GLY A 105 -25.47 49.71 -89.37
CA GLY A 105 -26.19 48.66 -90.10
C GLY A 105 -26.90 47.63 -89.20
N GLU A 106 -26.40 47.38 -88.04
CA GLU A 106 -27.03 46.54 -87.02
C GLU A 106 -26.97 47.19 -85.63
N GLY A 107 -27.95 46.98 -84.81
CA GLY A 107 -28.03 47.54 -83.46
C GLY A 107 -28.67 46.56 -82.50
N GLN A 108 -28.27 46.66 -81.21
CA GLN A 108 -28.83 45.83 -80.15
C GLN A 108 -29.05 46.66 -78.85
N SER A 109 -30.09 46.31 -78.13
CA SER A 109 -30.32 46.84 -76.81
C SER A 109 -31.08 45.91 -75.91
N THR A 110 -30.94 46.09 -74.63
CA THR A 110 -31.70 45.29 -73.64
C THR A 110 -32.32 46.23 -72.63
N ARG A 111 -33.63 46.36 -72.63
CA ARG A 111 -34.37 47.29 -71.76
C ARG A 111 -35.68 46.71 -71.25
N TYR A 112 -36.27 47.37 -70.29
CA TYR A 112 -37.63 47.06 -69.85
C TYR A 112 -38.59 47.54 -70.92
N SER A 113 -39.40 46.61 -71.47
CA SER A 113 -40.43 47.00 -72.48
C SER A 113 -41.68 47.45 -71.76
N ALA A 114 -42.08 48.70 -71.97
CA ALA A 114 -43.33 49.21 -71.47
C ALA A 114 -44.55 48.50 -72.06
N THR A 115 -44.45 48.03 -73.32
CA THR A 115 -45.52 47.26 -73.99
C THR A 115 -45.64 45.81 -73.53
N LEU A 116 -44.50 45.18 -73.27
CA LEU A 116 -44.49 43.74 -72.78
C LEU A 116 -44.36 43.62 -71.28
N MET A 117 -44.15 44.71 -70.54
CA MET A 117 -43.93 44.77 -69.09
C MET A 117 -42.85 43.82 -68.62
N GLN A 118 -41.84 43.56 -69.44
CA GLN A 118 -40.74 42.66 -69.22
C GLN A 118 -39.40 43.15 -69.73
N LYS A 119 -38.30 42.73 -69.20
CA LYS A 119 -36.97 42.99 -69.71
C LYS A 119 -36.81 42.28 -71.06
N THR A 120 -36.67 43.03 -72.13
CA THR A 120 -36.69 42.55 -73.52
C THR A 120 -35.38 42.85 -74.19
N MET A 121 -34.87 41.87 -74.94
CA MET A 121 -33.73 42.01 -75.83
C MET A 121 -34.22 42.40 -77.22
N TYR A 122 -33.62 43.43 -77.79
CA TYR A 122 -33.92 43.96 -79.09
C TYR A 122 -32.69 43.85 -79.99
N TYR A 123 -32.93 43.39 -81.24
CA TYR A 123 -31.94 43.41 -82.30
C TYR A 123 -32.58 44.10 -83.50
N ALA A 124 -31.83 44.98 -84.16
CA ALA A 124 -32.28 45.79 -85.30
C ALA A 124 -31.29 45.67 -86.43
N LYS A 125 -31.80 45.69 -87.70
CA LYS A 125 -30.97 45.68 -88.90
C LYS A 125 -31.55 46.67 -89.92
N ARG A 126 -30.67 47.48 -90.46
CA ARG A 126 -31.00 48.43 -91.51
C ARG A 126 -31.12 47.72 -92.86
N LEU A 127 -32.15 48.04 -93.64
CA LEU A 127 -32.40 47.59 -94.99
C LEU A 127 -31.81 48.58 -96.04
N ASP A 128 -31.71 48.10 -97.28
CA ASP A 128 -31.14 48.92 -98.37
C ASP A 128 -31.97 50.18 -98.69
N ASP A 129 -33.26 50.18 -98.36
CA ASP A 129 -34.16 51.36 -98.51
C ASP A 129 -34.03 52.38 -97.36
N GLY A 130 -33.12 52.12 -96.39
CA GLY A 130 -32.90 52.92 -95.20
C GLY A 130 -33.89 52.66 -94.06
N SER A 131 -34.89 51.79 -94.22
CA SER A 131 -35.76 51.39 -93.14
C SER A 131 -35.09 50.33 -92.22
N VAL A 132 -35.64 50.13 -91.06
CA VAL A 132 -35.07 49.22 -90.06
C VAL A 132 -36.05 48.12 -89.71
N ILE A 133 -35.61 46.82 -89.75
CA ILE A 133 -36.37 45.72 -89.16
C ILE A 133 -35.81 45.40 -87.78
N ARG A 134 -36.68 45.22 -86.83
CA ARG A 134 -36.34 44.92 -85.43
C ARG A 134 -37.01 43.63 -85.01
N ILE A 135 -36.27 42.79 -84.33
CA ILE A 135 -36.79 41.60 -83.64
C ILE A 135 -36.59 41.78 -82.13
N SER A 136 -37.55 41.30 -81.38
CA SER A 136 -37.42 41.30 -79.90
C SER A 136 -37.91 40.03 -79.22
N VAL A 137 -37.22 39.68 -78.09
CA VAL A 137 -37.58 38.52 -77.26
C VAL A 137 -37.54 38.91 -75.79
N SER A 138 -38.47 38.43 -75.04
CA SER A 138 -38.46 38.60 -73.56
C SER A 138 -37.41 37.74 -72.88
N ARG A 139 -36.63 38.35 -71.93
CA ARG A 139 -35.72 37.61 -71.07
C ARG A 139 -36.46 36.51 -70.20
N ALA A 140 -37.74 36.66 -69.96
CA ALA A 140 -38.53 35.64 -69.27
C ALA A 140 -38.56 34.28 -70.05
N THR A 141 -38.43 34.36 -71.39
CA THR A 141 -38.36 33.16 -72.26
C THR A 141 -37.08 32.35 -72.01
N ILE A 142 -35.93 33.06 -71.84
CA ILE A 142 -34.64 32.47 -71.51
C ILE A 142 -34.69 31.78 -70.13
N ALA A 143 -35.21 32.52 -69.17
CA ALA A 143 -35.38 31.99 -67.82
C ALA A 143 -36.29 30.73 -67.77
N THR A 144 -37.38 30.71 -68.59
CA THR A 144 -38.28 29.54 -68.68
C THR A 144 -37.61 28.34 -69.31
N LEU A 145 -36.75 28.53 -70.31
CA LEU A 145 -35.95 27.48 -70.93
C LEU A 145 -34.92 26.91 -69.96
N ALA A 146 -34.19 27.78 -69.25
CA ALA A 146 -33.26 27.36 -68.23
C ALA A 146 -33.95 26.59 -67.07
N LEU A 147 -35.14 27.07 -66.60
CA LEU A 147 -35.92 26.36 -65.60
C LEU A 147 -36.48 25.00 -66.10
N GLY A 148 -36.71 24.89 -67.41
CA GLY A 148 -37.12 23.59 -68.01
C GLY A 148 -36.05 22.49 -67.85
N MET A 149 -34.76 22.87 -67.78
CA MET A 149 -33.67 21.96 -67.54
C MET A 149 -33.46 21.67 -66.03
N LEU A 150 -34.21 22.32 -65.15
CA LEU A 150 -34.08 22.12 -63.70
C LEU A 150 -34.50 20.69 -63.30
N ARG A 151 -35.47 20.09 -63.98
CA ARG A 151 -35.96 18.70 -63.68
C ARG A 151 -34.84 17.68 -63.77
N PRO A 152 -34.13 17.48 -64.88
CA PRO A 152 -33.06 16.52 -64.97
C PRO A 152 -31.91 16.81 -63.99
N VAL A 153 -31.56 18.09 -63.78
CA VAL A 153 -30.51 18.51 -62.84
C VAL A 153 -30.92 18.13 -61.39
N VAL A 154 -32.14 18.42 -60.97
CA VAL A 154 -32.64 18.02 -59.66
C VAL A 154 -32.63 16.51 -59.47
N ILE A 155 -33.01 15.73 -60.48
CA ILE A 155 -32.95 14.27 -60.39
C ILE A 155 -31.51 13.78 -60.19
N ILE A 156 -30.55 14.32 -60.92
CA ILE A 156 -29.13 14.00 -60.75
C ILE A 156 -28.63 14.39 -59.37
N VAL A 157 -28.98 15.56 -58.87
CA VAL A 157 -28.56 16.03 -57.55
C VAL A 157 -29.18 15.13 -56.44
N LEU A 158 -30.45 14.75 -56.59
CA LEU A 158 -31.09 13.81 -55.64
C LEU A 158 -30.42 12.43 -55.66
N ALA A 159 -30.14 11.93 -56.86
CA ALA A 159 -29.42 10.65 -56.99
C ALA A 159 -28.02 10.71 -56.37
N ALA A 160 -27.28 11.79 -56.60
CA ALA A 160 -25.98 12.04 -56.00
C ALA A 160 -26.06 12.15 -54.45
N LEU A 161 -27.10 12.82 -53.93
CA LEU A 161 -27.35 12.93 -52.49
C LEU A 161 -27.63 11.55 -51.84
N VAL A 162 -28.48 10.75 -52.49
CA VAL A 162 -28.75 9.37 -52.00
C VAL A 162 -27.48 8.56 -52.02
N LEU A 163 -26.69 8.63 -53.09
CA LEU A 163 -25.40 7.93 -53.16
C LEU A 163 -24.45 8.42 -52.04
N ALA A 164 -24.35 9.74 -51.83
CA ALA A 164 -23.54 10.31 -50.77
C ALA A 164 -23.97 9.81 -49.38
N ILE A 165 -25.28 9.72 -49.11
CA ILE A 165 -25.82 9.19 -47.85
C ILE A 165 -25.39 7.72 -47.65
N VAL A 166 -25.57 6.89 -48.67
CA VAL A 166 -25.20 5.46 -48.62
C VAL A 166 -23.70 5.29 -48.40
N MET A 167 -22.89 6.02 -49.15
CA MET A 167 -21.44 5.99 -49.06
C MET A 167 -20.96 6.48 -47.71
N ALA A 168 -21.49 7.63 -47.24
CA ALA A 168 -21.14 8.18 -45.92
C ALA A 168 -21.48 7.22 -44.77
N ASN A 169 -22.64 6.57 -44.84
CA ASN A 169 -23.02 5.59 -43.83
C ASN A 169 -22.11 4.35 -43.86
N ARG A 170 -21.85 3.79 -45.02
CA ARG A 170 -20.92 2.65 -45.18
C ARG A 170 -19.52 2.97 -44.76
N LEU A 171 -18.99 4.13 -45.14
CA LEU A 171 -17.64 4.55 -44.78
C LEU A 171 -17.52 4.81 -43.26
N ALA A 172 -18.52 5.51 -42.67
CA ALA A 172 -18.55 5.76 -41.23
C ALA A 172 -18.60 4.46 -40.42
N GLN A 173 -19.40 3.48 -40.85
CA GLN A 173 -19.44 2.17 -40.22
C GLN A 173 -18.12 1.39 -40.41
N ARG A 174 -17.55 1.39 -41.61
CA ARG A 174 -16.34 0.64 -41.94
C ARG A 174 -15.11 1.18 -41.17
N ILE A 175 -15.06 2.49 -40.86
CA ILE A 175 -13.97 3.07 -40.07
C ILE A 175 -14.19 2.87 -38.58
N VAL A 176 -15.43 3.01 -38.09
CA VAL A 176 -15.71 3.04 -36.65
C VAL A 176 -15.97 1.65 -36.05
N ALA A 177 -16.46 0.71 -36.82
CA ALA A 177 -16.76 -0.64 -36.32
C ALA A 177 -15.50 -1.36 -35.78
N PRO A 178 -14.37 -1.41 -36.48
CA PRO A 178 -13.14 -2.01 -35.96
C PRO A 178 -12.60 -1.31 -34.71
N LEU A 179 -12.74 0.04 -34.63
CA LEU A 179 -12.33 0.82 -33.48
C LEU A 179 -13.15 0.52 -32.22
N ASN A 180 -14.46 0.29 -32.41
CA ASN A 180 -15.33 -0.06 -31.28
C ASN A 180 -15.22 -1.54 -30.86
N ALA A 181 -14.67 -2.38 -31.72
CA ALA A 181 -14.46 -3.80 -31.45
C ALA A 181 -13.09 -4.10 -30.84
N LEU A 182 -12.27 -3.05 -30.56
CA LEU A 182 -10.96 -3.23 -29.94
C LEU A 182 -11.10 -3.81 -28.54
N ASP A 183 -10.44 -4.93 -28.31
CA ASP A 183 -10.21 -5.50 -26.99
C ASP A 183 -9.03 -4.77 -26.33
N LEU A 184 -9.32 -3.99 -25.28
CA LEU A 184 -8.31 -3.24 -24.56
C LEU A 184 -7.63 -4.09 -23.48
N ASP A 185 -8.20 -5.24 -23.13
CA ASP A 185 -7.59 -6.17 -22.19
C ASP A 185 -6.47 -6.97 -22.86
N HIS A 186 -6.64 -7.23 -24.19
CA HIS A 186 -5.61 -7.87 -25.02
C HIS A 186 -5.24 -6.97 -26.21
N PRO A 187 -4.53 -5.84 -25.99
CA PRO A 187 -4.33 -4.82 -27.00
C PRO A 187 -3.56 -5.30 -28.25
N LEU A 188 -2.66 -6.27 -28.08
CA LEU A 188 -1.84 -6.79 -29.18
C LEU A 188 -2.54 -7.85 -30.05
N ASP A 189 -3.65 -8.41 -29.58
CA ASP A 189 -4.40 -9.44 -30.30
C ASP A 189 -5.45 -8.84 -31.25
N ASN A 190 -5.53 -7.50 -31.30
CA ASN A 190 -6.44 -6.79 -32.18
C ASN A 190 -5.91 -6.74 -33.61
N ASP A 191 -6.69 -7.25 -34.57
CA ASP A 191 -6.48 -7.03 -36.00
C ASP A 191 -7.02 -5.64 -36.40
N ALA A 192 -6.27 -4.61 -36.06
CA ALA A 192 -6.64 -3.21 -36.26
C ALA A 192 -5.77 -2.52 -37.32
N TYR A 193 -6.16 -1.31 -37.73
CA TYR A 193 -5.40 -0.50 -38.68
C TYR A 193 -3.96 -0.27 -38.20
N GLU A 194 -3.00 -0.29 -39.14
CA GLU A 194 -1.57 -0.06 -38.84
C GLU A 194 -1.32 1.24 -38.09
N GLU A 195 -2.13 2.28 -38.35
CA GLU A 195 -2.04 3.59 -37.72
C GLU A 195 -2.36 3.56 -36.21
N ILE A 196 -3.05 2.52 -35.74
CA ILE A 196 -3.44 2.36 -34.33
C ILE A 196 -2.44 1.46 -33.58
N ALA A 197 -1.65 0.67 -34.28
CA ALA A 197 -0.68 -0.25 -33.68
C ALA A 197 0.25 0.42 -32.65
N PRO A 198 0.78 1.66 -32.86
CA PRO A 198 1.58 2.35 -31.85
C PRO A 198 0.80 2.68 -30.57
N LEU A 199 -0.50 2.99 -30.71
CA LEU A 199 -1.37 3.28 -29.58
C LEU A 199 -1.65 2.00 -28.77
N LEU A 200 -1.98 0.90 -29.45
CA LEU A 200 -2.21 -0.39 -28.81
C LEU A 200 -0.96 -0.89 -28.08
N SER A 201 0.21 -0.76 -28.70
CA SER A 201 1.50 -1.08 -28.06
C SER A 201 1.75 -0.24 -26.81
N ARG A 202 1.37 1.04 -26.80
CA ARG A 202 1.50 1.91 -25.64
C ARG A 202 0.52 1.51 -24.51
N ILE A 203 -0.71 1.16 -24.86
CA ILE A 203 -1.71 0.65 -23.90
C ILE A 203 -1.22 -0.66 -23.28
N ASN A 204 -0.76 -1.61 -24.09
CA ASN A 204 -0.21 -2.86 -23.59
C ASN A 204 0.96 -2.66 -22.63
N ARG A 205 1.86 -1.73 -22.95
CA ARG A 205 2.99 -1.39 -22.07
C ARG A 205 2.51 -0.80 -20.73
N GLN A 206 1.48 0.04 -20.75
CA GLN A 206 0.88 0.58 -19.53
C GLN A 206 0.20 -0.50 -18.69
N HIS A 207 -0.57 -1.40 -19.32
CA HIS A 207 -1.17 -2.57 -18.65
C HIS A 207 -0.10 -3.43 -17.97
N THR A 208 0.92 -3.82 -18.70
CA THR A 208 2.03 -4.62 -18.14
C THR A 208 2.72 -3.91 -16.98
N GLN A 209 2.88 -2.59 -17.06
CA GLN A 209 3.47 -1.79 -15.98
C GLN A 209 2.56 -1.74 -14.74
N ILE A 210 1.26 -1.53 -14.92
CA ILE A 210 0.27 -1.53 -13.83
C ILE A 210 0.24 -2.91 -13.16
N ASP A 211 0.17 -3.98 -13.93
CA ASP A 211 0.18 -5.35 -13.41
C ASP A 211 1.46 -5.66 -12.61
N ALA A 212 2.60 -5.22 -13.12
CA ALA A 212 3.87 -5.36 -12.41
C ALA A 212 3.87 -4.58 -11.09
N GLN A 213 3.34 -3.36 -11.07
CA GLN A 213 3.21 -2.55 -9.86
C GLN A 213 2.22 -3.17 -8.84
N MET A 214 1.07 -3.67 -9.32
CA MET A 214 0.10 -4.38 -8.48
C MET A 214 0.71 -5.61 -7.83
N ARG A 215 1.38 -6.47 -8.61
CA ARG A 215 2.08 -7.65 -8.08
C ARG A 215 3.18 -7.28 -7.09
N ALA A 216 3.94 -6.20 -7.34
CA ALA A 216 4.95 -5.72 -6.43
C ALA A 216 4.35 -5.20 -5.11
N LEU A 217 3.20 -4.54 -5.18
CA LEU A 217 2.46 -4.05 -4.01
C LEU A 217 1.90 -5.21 -3.19
N ASP A 218 1.26 -6.18 -3.87
CA ASP A 218 0.73 -7.39 -3.22
C ASP A 218 1.86 -8.17 -2.54
N LYS A 219 2.99 -8.35 -3.21
CA LYS A 219 4.17 -9.00 -2.62
C LYS A 219 4.67 -8.28 -1.36
N LYS A 220 4.77 -6.94 -1.40
CA LYS A 220 5.16 -6.15 -0.22
C LYS A 220 4.16 -6.28 0.93
N LYS A 221 2.86 -6.31 0.62
CA LYS A 221 1.80 -6.52 1.61
C LYS A 221 1.91 -7.92 2.24
N ASP A 222 2.14 -8.94 1.42
CA ASP A 222 2.31 -10.31 1.91
C ASP A 222 3.58 -10.48 2.76
N GLU A 223 4.69 -9.86 2.34
CA GLU A 223 5.93 -9.82 3.12
C GLU A 223 5.70 -9.13 4.47
N PHE A 224 5.05 -7.99 4.49
CA PHE A 224 4.70 -7.28 5.73
C PHE A 224 3.82 -8.14 6.65
N ASN A 225 2.79 -8.77 6.10
CA ASN A 225 1.91 -9.66 6.86
C ASN A 225 2.65 -10.89 7.38
N ALA A 226 3.55 -11.48 6.61
CA ALA A 226 4.35 -12.62 7.03
C ALA A 226 5.29 -12.24 8.19
N ILE A 227 5.97 -11.10 8.10
CA ILE A 227 6.85 -10.59 9.17
C ILE A 227 6.03 -10.37 10.44
N THR A 228 4.94 -9.61 10.37
CA THR A 228 4.13 -9.28 11.55
C THR A 228 3.46 -10.51 12.18
N ARG A 229 3.13 -11.53 11.38
CA ARG A 229 2.59 -12.82 11.88
C ARG A 229 3.61 -13.65 12.63
N SER A 230 4.88 -13.59 12.24
CA SER A 230 5.96 -14.38 12.86
C SER A 230 6.58 -13.70 14.09
N MET A 231 6.23 -12.44 14.36
CA MET A 231 6.68 -11.73 15.55
C MET A 231 6.05 -12.29 16.81
N ASN A 232 6.87 -12.45 17.84
CA ASN A 232 6.42 -12.79 19.19
C ASN A 232 5.89 -11.56 19.94
N GLU A 233 6.36 -10.39 19.55
CA GLU A 233 5.90 -9.11 20.08
C GLU A 233 4.52 -8.77 19.51
N GLY A 234 3.65 -8.27 20.37
CA GLY A 234 2.34 -7.78 19.93
C GLY A 234 2.49 -6.45 19.20
N LEU A 235 1.89 -6.35 18.03
CA LEU A 235 1.82 -5.12 17.22
C LEU A 235 0.37 -4.73 16.98
N VAL A 236 0.03 -3.49 17.34
CA VAL A 236 -1.26 -2.85 17.02
C VAL A 236 -0.99 -1.55 16.29
N LEU A 237 -1.68 -1.34 15.19
CA LEU A 237 -1.69 -0.07 14.46
C LEU A 237 -3.03 0.62 14.66
N LEU A 238 -3.01 1.87 15.08
CA LEU A 238 -4.19 2.71 15.30
C LEU A 238 -4.23 3.85 14.29
N ASP A 239 -5.42 4.29 13.92
CA ASP A 239 -5.64 5.50 13.12
C ASP A 239 -5.59 6.77 13.98
N GLU A 240 -5.80 7.94 13.38
CA GLU A 240 -5.82 9.25 14.06
C GLU A 240 -6.85 9.35 15.20
N LYS A 241 -7.85 8.47 15.21
CA LYS A 241 -8.95 8.48 16.20
C LYS A 241 -8.79 7.38 17.24
N GLY A 242 -7.73 6.57 17.17
CA GLY A 242 -7.53 5.43 18.08
C GLY A 242 -8.25 4.14 17.65
N SER A 243 -8.80 4.09 16.41
CA SER A 243 -9.40 2.88 15.88
C SER A 243 -8.32 1.93 15.35
N ILE A 244 -8.53 0.65 15.51
CA ILE A 244 -7.58 -0.39 15.09
C ILE A 244 -7.54 -0.49 13.58
N ILE A 245 -6.38 -0.19 12.98
CA ILE A 245 -6.10 -0.46 11.57
C ILE A 245 -5.72 -1.92 11.38
N SER A 246 -4.83 -2.43 12.23
CA SER A 246 -4.30 -3.78 12.14
C SER A 246 -3.79 -4.26 13.50
N MET A 247 -3.87 -5.56 13.74
CA MET A 247 -3.37 -6.22 14.94
C MET A 247 -2.77 -7.56 14.55
N ASN A 248 -1.53 -7.85 14.95
CA ASN A 248 -0.89 -9.11 14.67
C ASN A 248 -1.41 -10.24 15.61
N PRO A 249 -1.12 -11.53 15.34
CA PRO A 249 -1.62 -12.62 16.18
C PRO A 249 -1.18 -12.54 17.64
N ALA A 250 0.06 -12.11 17.92
CA ALA A 250 0.56 -11.97 19.29
C ALA A 250 -0.22 -10.90 20.08
N ALA A 251 -0.51 -9.75 19.46
CA ALA A 251 -1.34 -8.73 20.10
C ALA A 251 -2.79 -9.19 20.29
N ARG A 252 -3.38 -9.92 19.31
CA ARG A 252 -4.73 -10.49 19.48
C ARG A 252 -4.81 -11.43 20.66
N GLN A 253 -3.81 -12.28 20.82
CA GLN A 253 -3.73 -13.18 21.97
C GLN A 253 -3.58 -12.42 23.29
N LEU A 254 -2.72 -11.40 23.33
CA LEU A 254 -2.50 -10.56 24.52
C LEU A 254 -3.77 -9.83 24.95
N PHE A 255 -4.47 -9.20 24.01
CA PHE A 255 -5.66 -8.38 24.28
C PHE A 255 -6.97 -9.17 24.20
N ASN A 256 -6.90 -10.48 23.94
CA ASN A 256 -8.06 -11.36 23.74
C ASN A 256 -9.05 -10.78 22.70
N ALA A 257 -8.51 -10.24 21.60
CA ALA A 257 -9.27 -9.59 20.56
C ALA A 257 -9.75 -10.58 19.50
N GLU A 258 -10.95 -10.35 18.98
CA GLU A 258 -11.51 -11.13 17.88
C GLU A 258 -10.73 -10.90 16.57
N GLU A 259 -10.86 -11.83 15.64
CA GLU A 259 -10.16 -11.75 14.35
C GLU A 259 -10.58 -10.53 13.51
N ASN A 260 -11.79 -10.03 13.71
CA ASN A 260 -12.38 -8.89 12.99
C ASN A 260 -12.46 -7.61 13.84
N CYS A 261 -11.41 -7.30 14.60
CA CYS A 261 -11.35 -6.09 15.44
C CYS A 261 -10.95 -4.80 14.68
N ALA A 262 -10.60 -4.89 13.39
CA ALA A 262 -10.26 -3.73 12.58
C ALA A 262 -11.45 -2.75 12.45
N GLY A 263 -11.18 -1.44 12.61
CA GLY A 263 -12.18 -0.39 12.59
C GLY A 263 -12.87 -0.13 13.94
N HIS A 264 -12.64 -0.99 14.96
CA HIS A 264 -13.15 -0.72 16.31
C HIS A 264 -12.18 0.18 17.08
N ASP A 265 -12.71 1.00 17.97
CA ASP A 265 -11.89 1.77 18.91
C ASP A 265 -11.13 0.82 19.83
N PHE A 266 -9.81 1.01 19.97
CA PHE A 266 -8.96 0.16 20.77
C PHE A 266 -9.39 0.11 22.24
N ILE A 267 -9.92 1.21 22.81
CA ILE A 267 -10.43 1.28 24.18
C ILE A 267 -11.60 0.31 24.42
N THR A 268 -12.32 -0.08 23.37
CA THR A 268 -13.38 -1.10 23.48
C THR A 268 -12.84 -2.51 23.65
N VAL A 269 -11.64 -2.78 23.10
CA VAL A 269 -10.94 -4.05 23.19
C VAL A 269 -10.22 -4.18 24.53
N ASP A 270 -9.53 -3.12 24.95
CA ASP A 270 -8.85 -3.08 26.24
C ASP A 270 -9.17 -1.77 27.01
N ARG A 271 -9.86 -1.93 28.15
CA ARG A 271 -10.28 -0.81 29.01
C ARG A 271 -9.26 -0.50 30.12
N ASN A 272 -8.01 -0.91 29.98
CA ASN A 272 -6.97 -0.61 30.96
C ASN A 272 -6.66 0.89 31.00
N PRO A 273 -6.86 1.58 32.14
CA PRO A 273 -6.64 3.03 32.23
C PRO A 273 -5.21 3.43 31.92
N LYS A 274 -4.22 2.66 32.36
CA LYS A 274 -2.79 2.95 32.12
C LYS A 274 -2.45 2.90 30.63
N LEU A 275 -3.06 1.96 29.90
CA LEU A 275 -2.86 1.86 28.47
C LEU A 275 -3.54 3.01 27.72
N SER A 276 -4.75 3.40 28.16
CA SER A 276 -5.43 4.58 27.62
C SER A 276 -4.61 5.86 27.84
N GLU A 277 -4.05 6.05 29.03
CA GLU A 277 -3.15 7.18 29.32
C GLU A 277 -1.90 7.16 28.43
N ALA A 278 -1.27 6.00 28.22
CA ALA A 278 -0.12 5.87 27.34
C ALA A 278 -0.45 6.19 25.88
N ILE A 279 -1.64 5.78 25.40
CA ILE A 279 -2.11 6.12 24.06
C ILE A 279 -2.33 7.64 23.93
N HIS A 280 -2.99 8.27 24.89
CA HIS A 280 -3.16 9.72 24.88
C HIS A 280 -1.82 10.46 24.94
N ALA A 281 -0.90 10.02 25.81
CA ALA A 281 0.43 10.59 25.88
C ALA A 281 1.20 10.49 24.56
N ALA A 282 1.03 9.39 23.82
CA ALA A 282 1.63 9.22 22.50
C ALA A 282 1.03 10.18 21.47
N TYR A 283 -0.27 10.39 21.44
CA TYR A 283 -0.90 11.35 20.52
C TYR A 283 -0.49 12.79 20.82
N ASP A 284 -0.39 13.17 22.10
CA ASP A 284 -0.06 14.52 22.52
C ASP A 284 1.46 14.79 22.51
N GLY A 285 2.25 13.86 23.07
CA GLY A 285 3.69 14.00 23.28
C GLY A 285 4.59 13.17 22.36
N GLY A 286 4.01 12.35 21.46
CA GLY A 286 4.73 11.51 20.52
C GLY A 286 5.12 10.13 21.04
N HIS A 287 5.12 9.90 22.37
CA HIS A 287 5.49 8.61 22.98
C HIS A 287 4.77 8.40 24.32
N GLY A 288 4.37 7.17 24.58
CA GLY A 288 3.80 6.71 25.84
C GLY A 288 4.27 5.30 26.16
N GLU A 289 4.56 5.02 27.41
CA GLU A 289 5.01 3.72 27.89
C GLU A 289 4.21 3.29 29.12
N THR A 290 3.87 2.01 29.18
CA THR A 290 3.21 1.43 30.35
C THR A 290 3.51 -0.06 30.50
N THR A 291 3.23 -0.61 31.67
CA THR A 291 3.31 -2.05 31.92
C THR A 291 1.98 -2.60 32.37
N ILE A 292 1.62 -3.76 31.86
CA ILE A 292 0.41 -4.50 32.25
C ILE A 292 0.74 -5.92 32.65
N ASP A 293 -0.04 -6.45 33.60
CA ASP A 293 0.02 -7.86 33.99
C ASP A 293 -1.16 -8.59 33.34
N ARG A 294 -0.86 -9.69 32.66
CA ARG A 294 -1.87 -10.54 32.01
C ARG A 294 -1.50 -12.01 32.09
N GLY A 295 -2.35 -12.79 32.76
CA GLY A 295 -2.16 -14.23 32.88
C GLY A 295 -0.87 -14.61 33.61
N GLY A 296 -0.41 -13.83 34.59
CA GLY A 296 0.83 -14.06 35.32
C GLY A 296 2.10 -13.69 34.54
N LYS A 297 1.94 -13.02 33.38
CA LYS A 297 3.03 -12.46 32.59
C LYS A 297 2.98 -10.95 32.59
N VAL A 298 4.13 -10.32 32.61
CA VAL A 298 4.27 -8.86 32.58
C VAL A 298 4.68 -8.42 31.20
N TYR A 299 3.84 -7.54 30.62
CA TYR A 299 4.09 -6.96 29.31
C TYR A 299 4.40 -5.47 29.42
N GLN A 300 5.49 -5.06 28.79
CA GLN A 300 5.79 -3.66 28.54
C GLN A 300 5.14 -3.26 27.23
N LEU A 301 4.37 -2.17 27.25
CA LEU A 301 3.68 -1.60 26.10
C LEU A 301 4.34 -0.26 25.78
N ASP A 302 4.80 -0.16 24.55
CA ASP A 302 5.41 1.03 23.98
C ASP A 302 4.45 1.59 22.93
N VAL A 303 4.00 2.82 23.12
CA VAL A 303 3.06 3.48 22.21
C VAL A 303 3.76 4.68 21.59
N SER A 304 3.91 4.65 20.28
CA SER A 304 4.57 5.71 19.52
C SER A 304 3.64 6.27 18.45
N ARG A 305 3.63 7.61 18.31
CA ARG A 305 2.88 8.31 17.28
C ARG A 305 3.52 8.07 15.91
N ILE A 306 2.68 7.85 14.91
CA ILE A 306 3.10 7.75 13.52
C ILE A 306 2.79 9.08 12.81
N GLU A 307 3.80 9.69 12.21
CA GLU A 307 3.66 10.93 11.45
C GLU A 307 4.03 10.75 9.99
N SER A 308 3.30 11.43 9.12
CA SER A 308 3.64 11.58 7.71
C SER A 308 3.41 13.02 7.29
N ASP A 309 4.39 13.63 6.64
CA ASP A 309 4.36 15.03 6.19
C ASP A 309 3.98 16.03 7.30
N GLY A 310 4.44 15.77 8.54
CA GLY A 310 4.16 16.62 9.71
C GLY A 310 2.73 16.52 10.25
N LYS A 311 1.96 15.52 9.82
CA LYS A 311 0.63 15.22 10.36
C LYS A 311 0.63 13.87 11.04
N THR A 312 -0.03 13.78 12.17
CA THR A 312 -0.29 12.51 12.84
C THR A 312 -1.24 11.69 11.98
N ILE A 313 -0.80 10.50 11.58
CA ILE A 313 -1.62 9.54 10.81
C ILE A 313 -2.11 8.37 11.68
N GLY A 314 -1.62 8.29 12.91
CA GLY A 314 -2.02 7.25 13.85
C GLY A 314 -1.00 6.98 14.92
N ALA A 315 -1.10 5.82 15.57
CA ALA A 315 -0.15 5.35 16.56
C ALA A 315 0.16 3.85 16.39
N VAL A 316 1.32 3.44 16.87
CA VAL A 316 1.72 2.04 16.96
C VAL A 316 1.88 1.65 18.42
N ILE A 317 1.33 0.50 18.80
CA ILE A 317 1.55 -0.12 20.12
C ILE A 317 2.40 -1.37 19.89
N LEU A 318 3.54 -1.44 20.56
CA LEU A 318 4.39 -2.62 20.65
C LEU A 318 4.28 -3.21 22.05
N SER A 319 4.13 -4.52 22.16
CA SER A 319 4.10 -5.22 23.44
C SER A 319 5.23 -6.24 23.53
N PHE A 320 5.98 -6.16 24.61
CA PHE A 320 7.11 -7.04 24.92
C PHE A 320 6.84 -7.82 26.20
N ASP A 321 6.97 -9.14 26.15
CA ASP A 321 6.96 -9.97 27.36
C ASP A 321 8.28 -9.73 28.13
N ILE A 322 8.18 -9.05 29.25
CA ILE A 322 9.32 -8.73 30.13
C ILE A 322 9.32 -9.54 31.41
N THR A 323 8.56 -10.63 31.47
CA THR A 323 8.36 -11.45 32.68
C THR A 323 9.69 -11.97 33.23
N GLU A 324 10.52 -12.56 32.36
CA GLU A 324 11.84 -13.08 32.76
C GLU A 324 12.76 -11.96 33.26
N LYS A 325 12.77 -10.81 32.58
CA LYS A 325 13.55 -9.63 32.96
C LYS A 325 13.10 -9.09 34.32
N GLN A 326 11.79 -8.94 34.52
CA GLN A 326 11.26 -8.47 35.81
C GLN A 326 11.54 -9.43 36.95
N ASN A 327 11.41 -10.75 36.72
CA ASN A 327 11.73 -11.76 37.71
C ASN A 327 13.23 -11.73 38.05
N ALA A 328 14.11 -11.61 37.06
CA ALA A 328 15.55 -11.47 37.28
C ALA A 328 15.88 -10.17 38.08
N ASP A 329 15.26 -9.06 37.74
CA ASP A 329 15.44 -7.79 38.47
C ASP A 329 14.89 -7.85 39.90
N ALA A 330 13.76 -8.54 40.11
CA ALA A 330 13.20 -8.77 41.44
C ALA A 330 14.13 -9.64 42.28
N MET A 331 14.61 -10.77 41.74
CA MET A 331 15.59 -11.64 42.42
C MET A 331 16.87 -10.89 42.75
N ARG A 332 17.37 -10.03 41.84
CA ARG A 332 18.57 -9.21 42.09
C ARG A 332 18.38 -8.21 43.21
N ARG A 333 17.20 -7.53 43.27
CA ARG A 333 16.89 -6.59 44.37
C ARG A 333 16.76 -7.32 45.70
N GLU A 334 16.07 -8.46 45.73
CA GLU A 334 15.93 -9.30 46.91
C GLU A 334 17.28 -9.81 47.40
N PHE A 335 18.14 -10.30 46.48
CA PHE A 335 19.51 -10.72 46.79
C PHE A 335 20.31 -9.55 47.44
N THR A 336 20.30 -8.35 46.85
CA THR A 336 21.03 -7.22 47.36
C THR A 336 20.53 -6.80 48.78
N ALA A 337 19.22 -6.83 48.99
CA ALA A 337 18.60 -6.54 50.26
C ALA A 337 19.02 -7.58 51.31
N ASN A 338 18.96 -8.86 50.95
CA ASN A 338 19.33 -9.95 51.84
C ASN A 338 20.82 -9.96 52.19
N VAL A 339 21.72 -9.71 51.23
CA VAL A 339 23.16 -9.48 51.44
C VAL A 339 23.39 -8.36 52.48
N SER A 340 22.76 -7.20 52.27
CA SER A 340 22.92 -6.07 53.18
C SER A 340 22.49 -6.38 54.60
N HIS A 341 21.38 -7.14 54.73
CA HIS A 341 20.86 -7.51 56.02
C HIS A 341 21.76 -8.55 56.72
N GLU A 342 22.19 -9.62 56.00
CA GLU A 342 23.05 -10.65 56.55
C GLU A 342 24.48 -10.20 56.86
N LEU A 343 25.00 -9.17 56.20
CA LEU A 343 26.26 -8.52 56.54
C LEU A 343 26.13 -7.60 57.76
N LYS A 344 25.02 -6.88 57.93
CA LYS A 344 24.82 -5.92 59.00
C LYS A 344 24.74 -6.55 60.38
N THR A 345 24.09 -7.71 60.47
CA THR A 345 23.84 -8.43 61.75
C THR A 345 25.14 -8.82 62.43
N PRO A 346 26.07 -9.59 61.83
CA PRO A 346 27.33 -9.96 62.46
C PRO A 346 28.24 -8.74 62.71
N LEU A 347 28.22 -7.75 61.80
CA LEU A 347 28.99 -6.49 62.00
C LEU A 347 28.50 -5.73 63.26
N GLN A 348 27.19 -5.66 63.49
CA GLN A 348 26.63 -5.06 64.72
C GLN A 348 27.01 -5.87 65.95
N GLY A 349 27.07 -7.18 65.88
CA GLY A 349 27.53 -8.07 66.97
C GLY A 349 28.99 -7.79 67.35
N ILE A 350 29.86 -7.63 66.32
CA ILE A 350 31.29 -7.28 66.50
C ILE A 350 31.41 -5.89 67.16
N ILE A 351 30.76 -4.89 66.58
CA ILE A 351 30.82 -3.50 67.09
C ILE A 351 30.30 -3.42 68.52
N GLY A 352 29.11 -4.01 68.77
CA GLY A 352 28.53 -3.98 70.12
C GLY A 352 29.37 -4.71 71.18
N SER A 353 29.97 -5.83 70.80
CA SER A 353 30.87 -6.55 71.73
C SER A 353 32.17 -5.75 71.99
N ALA A 354 32.71 -5.10 70.95
CA ALA A 354 33.89 -4.23 71.08
C ALA A 354 33.59 -2.99 71.93
N GLU A 355 32.46 -2.33 71.72
CA GLU A 355 32.04 -1.15 72.52
C GLU A 355 31.85 -1.50 73.98
N LEU A 356 31.27 -2.68 74.30
CA LEU A 356 31.11 -3.12 75.68
C LEU A 356 32.46 -3.37 76.36
N ILE A 357 33.43 -3.93 75.62
CA ILE A 357 34.80 -4.11 76.09
C ILE A 357 35.49 -2.72 76.31
N GLU A 358 35.41 -1.85 75.34
CA GLU A 358 36.04 -0.52 75.35
C GLU A 358 35.51 0.36 76.50
N ASN A 359 34.22 0.33 76.76
CA ASN A 359 33.59 1.06 77.85
C ASN A 359 33.77 0.41 79.24
N GLY A 360 34.56 -0.68 79.34
CA GLY A 360 34.82 -1.34 80.62
C GLY A 360 33.60 -2.04 81.23
N MET A 361 32.55 -2.30 80.41
CA MET A 361 31.30 -2.93 80.89
C MET A 361 31.45 -4.49 80.96
N VAL A 362 32.50 -5.05 80.45
CA VAL A 362 32.80 -6.48 80.46
C VAL A 362 33.74 -6.81 81.60
N LYS A 363 33.36 -7.72 82.49
CA LYS A 363 34.22 -8.21 83.56
C LYS A 363 35.40 -8.99 82.96
N ALA A 364 36.55 -8.99 83.69
CA ALA A 364 37.76 -9.69 83.24
C ALA A 364 37.50 -11.21 82.98
N GLU A 365 36.62 -11.80 83.70
CA GLU A 365 36.21 -13.21 83.58
C GLU A 365 35.48 -13.49 82.27
N ASP A 366 34.67 -12.54 81.77
CA ASP A 366 33.87 -12.64 80.55
C ASP A 366 34.63 -12.21 79.29
N MET A 367 35.81 -11.54 79.41
CA MET A 367 36.59 -11.03 78.32
C MET A 367 36.89 -12.07 77.22
N PRO A 368 37.35 -13.31 77.56
CA PRO A 368 37.59 -14.31 76.56
C PRO A 368 36.35 -14.68 75.73
N ARG A 369 35.17 -14.67 76.36
CA ARG A 369 33.87 -14.95 75.72
C ARG A 369 33.52 -13.85 74.70
N PHE A 370 33.67 -12.58 75.04
CA PHE A 370 33.38 -11.47 74.12
C PHE A 370 34.37 -11.42 72.95
N VAL A 371 35.67 -11.62 73.22
CA VAL A 371 36.69 -11.71 72.15
C VAL A 371 36.42 -12.95 71.27
N GLY A 372 36.04 -14.07 71.84
CA GLY A 372 35.61 -15.25 71.13
C GLY A 372 34.38 -14.99 70.20
N HIS A 373 33.39 -14.27 70.71
CA HIS A 373 32.23 -13.85 69.94
C HIS A 373 32.62 -12.94 68.74
N ILE A 374 33.46 -11.92 68.99
CA ILE A 374 34.00 -11.04 67.90
C ILE A 374 34.69 -11.90 66.83
N ARG A 375 35.56 -12.81 67.24
CA ARG A 375 36.27 -13.71 66.30
C ARG A 375 35.29 -14.59 65.49
N GLN A 376 34.29 -15.15 66.14
CA GLN A 376 33.28 -16.02 65.50
C GLN A 376 32.45 -15.23 64.48
N GLU A 377 31.98 -14.01 64.82
CA GLU A 377 31.21 -13.19 63.89
C GLU A 377 32.08 -12.66 62.71
N ALA A 378 33.37 -12.36 62.99
CA ALA A 378 34.31 -11.98 61.93
C ALA A 378 34.54 -13.14 60.96
N GLN A 379 34.75 -14.37 61.48
CA GLN A 379 34.91 -15.59 60.64
C GLN A 379 33.64 -15.85 59.80
N ARG A 380 32.48 -15.68 60.37
CA ARG A 380 31.21 -15.80 59.68
C ARG A 380 31.07 -14.78 58.53
N LEU A 381 31.50 -13.51 58.74
CA LEU A 381 31.52 -12.49 57.70
C LEU A 381 32.44 -12.89 56.55
N VAL A 382 33.64 -13.40 56.82
CA VAL A 382 34.62 -13.82 55.80
C VAL A 382 34.00 -14.98 54.95
N THR A 383 33.34 -15.95 55.60
CA THR A 383 32.67 -17.03 54.89
C THR A 383 31.54 -16.52 54.00
N LEU A 384 30.68 -15.61 54.53
CA LEU A 384 29.57 -15.03 53.79
C LEU A 384 30.04 -14.24 52.57
N ILE A 385 31.09 -13.42 52.74
CA ILE A 385 31.66 -12.65 51.61
C ILE A 385 32.22 -13.63 50.54
N GLY A 386 32.93 -14.70 50.99
CA GLY A 386 33.42 -15.74 50.10
C GLY A 386 32.29 -16.41 49.29
N ASP A 387 31.17 -16.76 49.97
CA ASP A 387 30.00 -17.35 49.31
C ASP A 387 29.33 -16.41 48.30
N ILE A 388 29.23 -15.09 48.65
CA ILE A 388 28.69 -14.07 47.72
C ILE A 388 29.55 -13.94 46.49
N ILE A 389 30.88 -13.87 46.62
CA ILE A 389 31.81 -13.77 45.50
C ILE A 389 31.69 -14.99 44.59
N ARG A 390 31.62 -16.22 45.20
CA ARG A 390 31.48 -17.44 44.44
C ARG A 390 30.16 -17.47 43.64
N LEU A 391 29.08 -17.10 44.30
CA LEU A 391 27.76 -17.05 43.65
C LEU A 391 27.75 -16.05 42.49
N SER A 392 28.37 -14.86 42.65
CA SER A 392 28.53 -13.88 41.57
C SER A 392 29.32 -14.44 40.40
N GLN A 393 30.42 -15.16 40.65
CA GLN A 393 31.23 -15.79 39.59
C GLN A 393 30.46 -16.89 38.82
N LEU A 394 29.59 -17.63 39.51
CA LEU A 394 28.73 -18.64 38.89
C LEU A 394 27.59 -18.00 38.06
N ASP A 395 27.03 -16.89 38.52
CA ASP A 395 25.99 -16.16 37.83
C ASP A 395 26.50 -15.48 36.51
N GLU A 396 27.75 -14.97 36.52
CA GLU A 396 28.38 -14.34 35.38
C GLU A 396 28.89 -15.35 34.32
N GLY A 397 28.83 -16.65 34.61
CA GLY A 397 29.26 -17.71 33.69
C GLY A 397 30.74 -17.62 33.32
N CYS A 398 31.61 -17.16 34.26
CA CYS A 398 33.02 -17.05 34.00
C CYS A 398 33.62 -18.41 33.59
N ASP A 399 34.38 -18.41 32.48
CA ASP A 399 35.12 -19.61 32.03
C ASP A 399 36.12 -20.05 33.09
N MET A 400 35.85 -21.19 33.69
CA MET A 400 36.75 -21.81 34.65
C MET A 400 37.45 -23.02 34.01
N PRO A 401 38.71 -23.30 34.34
CA PRO A 401 39.41 -24.43 33.75
C PRO A 401 38.78 -25.75 34.16
N MET A 402 38.36 -26.51 33.16
CA MET A 402 37.82 -27.85 33.33
C MET A 402 38.96 -28.87 33.24
N GLU A 403 38.94 -29.84 34.13
CA GLU A 403 39.88 -30.95 34.20
C GLU A 403 39.18 -32.28 34.43
N ARG A 404 39.87 -33.38 34.25
CA ARG A 404 39.33 -34.71 34.53
C ARG A 404 39.39 -34.97 36.03
N VAL A 405 38.24 -35.14 36.67
CA VAL A 405 38.09 -35.24 38.14
C VAL A 405 37.48 -36.57 38.51
N ASP A 406 38.10 -37.31 39.44
CA ASP A 406 37.52 -38.49 40.08
C ASP A 406 36.60 -38.05 41.24
N LEU A 407 35.29 -38.21 41.06
CA LEU A 407 34.28 -37.82 42.04
C LEU A 407 34.43 -38.59 43.37
N LYS A 408 34.86 -39.84 43.33
CA LYS A 408 35.07 -40.61 44.56
C LYS A 408 36.25 -40.08 45.39
N ALA A 409 37.31 -39.69 44.72
CA ALA A 409 38.44 -39.04 45.38
C ALA A 409 38.05 -37.72 46.04
N VAL A 410 37.25 -36.89 45.31
CA VAL A 410 36.72 -35.63 45.82
C VAL A 410 35.75 -35.87 47.00
N ALA A 411 34.91 -36.87 46.92
CA ALA A 411 34.00 -37.26 48.02
C ALA A 411 34.74 -37.70 49.26
N ALA A 412 35.86 -38.46 49.09
CA ALA A 412 36.69 -38.87 50.19
C ALA A 412 37.44 -37.68 50.84
N GLU A 413 37.89 -36.69 50.04
CA GLU A 413 38.51 -35.46 50.52
C GLU A 413 37.48 -34.64 51.35
N ALA A 414 36.28 -34.42 50.85
CA ALA A 414 35.22 -33.68 51.55
C ALA A 414 34.81 -34.37 52.86
N ALA A 415 34.67 -35.70 52.85
CA ALA A 415 34.35 -36.48 54.03
C ALA A 415 35.45 -36.40 55.08
N ASN A 416 36.75 -36.42 54.67
CA ASN A 416 37.89 -36.29 55.58
C ASN A 416 37.94 -34.90 56.24
N ASP A 417 37.65 -33.84 55.50
CA ASP A 417 37.68 -32.46 56.03
C ASP A 417 36.58 -32.20 57.05
N LEU A 418 35.46 -32.92 56.97
CA LEU A 418 34.32 -32.86 57.92
C LEU A 418 34.45 -33.88 59.07
N ARG A 419 35.50 -34.69 59.10
CA ARG A 419 35.67 -35.78 60.03
C ARG A 419 35.65 -35.32 61.48
N THR A 420 36.39 -34.28 61.83
CA THR A 420 36.48 -33.75 63.20
C THR A 420 35.10 -33.27 63.71
N GLU A 421 34.36 -32.55 62.86
CA GLU A 421 33.02 -32.05 63.24
C GLU A 421 31.99 -33.20 63.38
N ALA A 422 32.09 -34.19 62.53
CA ALA A 422 31.28 -35.42 62.61
C ALA A 422 31.58 -36.23 63.85
N GLU A 423 32.88 -36.41 64.20
CA GLU A 423 33.31 -37.15 65.42
C GLU A 423 32.83 -36.43 66.68
N GLU A 424 32.87 -35.10 66.78
CA GLU A 424 32.37 -34.31 67.90
C GLU A 424 30.89 -34.53 68.15
N ARG A 425 30.12 -34.90 67.10
CA ARG A 425 28.67 -35.17 67.16
C ARG A 425 28.32 -36.63 67.08
N HIS A 426 29.32 -37.53 67.20
CA HIS A 426 29.17 -38.99 67.11
C HIS A 426 28.48 -39.47 65.81
N ILE A 427 28.67 -38.71 64.65
CA ILE A 427 28.08 -39.03 63.36
C ILE A 427 29.03 -39.90 62.55
N GLY A 428 28.54 -41.03 62.07
CA GLY A 428 29.28 -41.90 61.17
C GLY A 428 29.22 -41.40 59.73
N VAL A 429 30.40 -41.13 59.12
CA VAL A 429 30.47 -40.71 57.71
C VAL A 429 31.11 -41.82 56.90
N GLU A 430 30.46 -42.27 55.85
CA GLU A 430 30.94 -43.33 54.97
C GLU A 430 30.86 -42.96 53.48
N VAL A 431 31.93 -43.25 52.73
CA VAL A 431 31.99 -43.06 51.28
C VAL A 431 31.94 -44.41 50.58
N ARG A 432 30.95 -44.61 49.73
CA ARG A 432 30.67 -45.85 49.00
C ARG A 432 30.68 -45.64 47.49
N GLY A 433 30.66 -46.71 46.71
CA GLY A 433 30.50 -46.72 45.28
C GLY A 433 31.79 -46.85 44.50
N GLU A 434 31.76 -46.55 43.23
CA GLU A 434 32.86 -46.72 42.28
C GLU A 434 33.57 -45.39 41.96
N SER A 435 34.83 -45.47 41.46
CA SER A 435 35.53 -44.29 40.95
C SER A 435 34.94 -43.90 39.59
N VAL A 436 34.28 -42.75 39.53
CA VAL A 436 33.70 -42.16 38.31
C VAL A 436 34.43 -40.86 38.00
N CYS A 437 34.99 -40.77 36.80
CA CYS A 437 35.68 -39.58 36.34
C CYS A 437 34.85 -38.77 35.39
N ILE A 438 34.69 -37.47 35.64
CA ILE A 438 34.02 -36.52 34.78
C ILE A 438 34.94 -35.38 34.39
N THR A 439 34.57 -34.64 33.32
CA THR A 439 35.24 -33.40 32.99
C THR A 439 34.51 -32.25 33.69
N GLY A 440 35.19 -31.51 34.56
CA GLY A 440 34.59 -30.44 35.32
C GLY A 440 35.60 -29.59 36.09
N VAL A 441 35.09 -28.57 36.76
CA VAL A 441 35.91 -27.69 37.61
C VAL A 441 36.05 -28.35 38.97
N ARG A 442 37.22 -28.93 39.25
CA ARG A 442 37.49 -29.70 40.49
C ARG A 442 37.04 -28.96 41.75
N ARG A 443 37.30 -27.65 41.84
CA ARG A 443 36.92 -26.83 42.97
C ARG A 443 35.39 -26.78 43.16
N LEU A 444 34.63 -26.60 42.10
CA LEU A 444 33.16 -26.56 42.18
C LEU A 444 32.58 -27.94 42.55
N LEU A 445 33.12 -29.02 41.98
CA LEU A 445 32.74 -30.39 42.31
C LEU A 445 33.01 -30.71 43.79
N TYR A 446 34.15 -30.24 44.31
CA TYR A 446 34.43 -30.35 45.75
C TYR A 446 33.41 -29.53 46.57
N GLU A 447 33.14 -28.28 46.20
CA GLU A 447 32.15 -27.40 46.88
C GLU A 447 30.72 -28.01 46.89
N ILE A 448 30.31 -28.66 45.78
CA ILE A 448 29.03 -29.38 45.73
C ILE A 448 28.99 -30.44 46.82
N ILE A 449 29.99 -31.34 46.82
CA ILE A 449 30.00 -32.48 47.76
C ILE A 449 30.15 -32.00 49.19
N TYR A 450 31.09 -31.05 49.41
CA TYR A 450 31.36 -30.49 50.76
C TYR A 450 30.08 -29.85 51.37
N ASN A 451 29.40 -28.97 50.63
CA ASN A 451 28.19 -28.30 51.14
C ASN A 451 27.05 -29.29 51.43
N LEU A 452 26.91 -30.35 50.64
CA LEU A 452 25.93 -31.37 50.89
C LEU A 452 26.27 -32.19 52.16
N CYS A 453 27.54 -32.56 52.32
CA CYS A 453 28.01 -33.29 53.50
C CYS A 453 27.98 -32.42 54.76
N ASP A 454 28.38 -31.14 54.67
CA ASP A 454 28.33 -30.18 55.77
C ASP A 454 26.90 -30.01 56.29
N ASN A 455 25.93 -29.86 55.40
CA ASN A 455 24.52 -29.83 55.77
C ASN A 455 24.06 -31.13 56.40
N ALA A 456 24.48 -32.31 55.86
CA ALA A 456 24.13 -33.62 56.37
C ALA A 456 24.69 -33.88 57.77
N VAL A 457 25.86 -33.29 58.11
CA VAL A 457 26.44 -33.35 59.46
C VAL A 457 25.76 -32.33 60.39
N LYS A 458 25.58 -31.08 59.94
CA LYS A 458 25.01 -29.99 60.75
C LYS A 458 23.58 -30.25 61.20
N TYR A 459 22.77 -30.80 60.32
CA TYR A 459 21.34 -31.06 60.56
C TYR A 459 21.04 -32.52 60.95
N ASN A 460 22.11 -33.29 61.29
CA ASN A 460 21.95 -34.64 61.78
C ASN A 460 21.58 -34.67 63.26
N ARG A 461 21.24 -35.89 63.73
CA ARG A 461 21.05 -36.16 65.11
C ARG A 461 22.35 -36.72 65.70
N ASP A 462 22.51 -36.53 66.98
CA ASP A 462 23.63 -37.20 67.72
C ASP A 462 23.58 -38.75 67.54
N GLY A 463 24.71 -39.32 67.15
CA GLY A 463 24.78 -40.74 66.83
C GLY A 463 24.20 -41.12 65.46
N GLY A 464 23.87 -40.19 64.60
CA GLY A 464 23.36 -40.41 63.22
C GLY A 464 24.42 -40.88 62.25
N SER A 465 24.04 -40.97 60.97
CA SER A 465 24.96 -41.35 59.88
C SER A 465 24.78 -40.49 58.63
N VAL A 466 25.85 -40.33 57.86
CA VAL A 466 25.90 -39.74 56.56
C VAL A 466 26.55 -40.72 55.60
N SER A 467 25.88 -41.04 54.51
CA SER A 467 26.42 -41.87 53.43
C SER A 467 26.58 -41.12 52.15
N ILE A 468 27.78 -41.14 51.57
CA ILE A 468 28.10 -40.53 50.31
C ILE A 468 28.31 -41.63 49.27
N THR A 469 27.44 -41.75 48.29
CA THR A 469 27.51 -42.79 47.27
C THR A 469 27.81 -42.18 45.91
N VAL A 470 28.91 -42.66 45.29
CA VAL A 470 29.31 -42.24 43.93
C VAL A 470 29.07 -43.42 42.99
N GLY A 471 28.43 -43.14 41.85
CA GLY A 471 28.15 -44.16 40.85
C GLY A 471 27.83 -43.56 39.49
N GLU A 472 27.55 -44.42 38.54
CA GLU A 472 27.10 -44.03 37.21
C GLU A 472 25.73 -44.68 36.95
N LYS A 473 24.82 -43.90 36.46
CA LYS A 473 23.47 -44.36 36.10
C LYS A 473 23.03 -43.67 34.81
N ASP A 474 22.58 -44.46 33.83
CA ASP A 474 22.06 -43.96 32.53
C ASP A 474 23.04 -43.04 31.80
N GLY A 475 24.36 -43.24 31.90
CA GLY A 475 25.40 -42.42 31.29
C GLY A 475 25.65 -41.09 32.04
N LEU A 476 25.10 -40.91 33.24
CA LEU A 476 25.34 -39.78 34.12
C LEU A 476 26.11 -40.22 35.37
N ALA A 477 27.13 -39.48 35.72
CA ALA A 477 27.80 -39.64 37.00
C ALA A 477 26.88 -39.12 38.12
N THR A 478 26.68 -39.91 39.15
CA THR A 478 25.79 -39.57 40.26
C THR A 478 26.55 -39.48 41.57
N VAL A 479 26.28 -38.46 42.35
CA VAL A 479 26.71 -38.32 43.76
C VAL A 479 25.47 -38.17 44.60
N THR A 480 25.26 -39.13 45.51
CA THR A 480 24.14 -39.13 46.43
C THR A 480 24.67 -38.98 47.87
N VAL A 481 24.18 -37.96 48.57
CA VAL A 481 24.44 -37.75 50.00
C VAL A 481 23.14 -38.00 50.75
N ALA A 482 23.15 -38.96 51.65
CA ALA A 482 21.99 -39.31 52.48
C ALA A 482 22.34 -39.23 53.97
N ASP A 483 21.50 -38.57 54.73
CA ASP A 483 21.63 -38.43 56.19
C ASP A 483 20.41 -38.99 56.92
N THR A 484 20.59 -39.28 58.22
CA THR A 484 19.53 -39.72 59.14
C THR A 484 19.06 -38.60 60.08
N GLY A 485 19.15 -37.37 59.65
CA GLY A 485 18.90 -36.15 60.43
C GLY A 485 17.44 -35.77 60.63
N ILE A 486 17.22 -34.51 60.90
CA ILE A 486 15.89 -33.97 61.23
C ILE A 486 14.92 -33.94 60.02
N GLY A 487 15.46 -34.06 58.80
CA GLY A 487 14.67 -33.97 57.58
C GLY A 487 14.11 -32.53 57.30
N ILE A 488 13.44 -32.38 56.17
CA ILE A 488 12.91 -31.09 55.67
C ILE A 488 11.40 -31.27 55.40
N PRO A 489 10.52 -30.43 56.01
CA PRO A 489 9.10 -30.43 55.70
C PRO A 489 8.81 -30.17 54.22
N GLU A 490 7.77 -30.79 53.66
CA GLU A 490 7.45 -30.74 52.23
C GLU A 490 7.30 -29.31 51.70
N GLU A 491 6.68 -28.45 52.49
CA GLU A 491 6.47 -27.01 52.14
C GLU A 491 7.76 -26.20 51.94
N HIS A 492 8.88 -26.72 52.48
CA HIS A 492 10.19 -26.05 52.39
C HIS A 492 11.12 -26.67 51.32
N GLN A 493 10.87 -27.90 50.85
CA GLN A 493 11.77 -28.67 49.99
C GLN A 493 12.05 -27.98 48.62
N ALA A 494 11.05 -27.32 48.05
CA ALA A 494 11.23 -26.56 46.81
C ALA A 494 12.08 -25.33 47.01
N ARG A 495 12.08 -24.74 48.21
CA ARG A 495 12.68 -23.45 48.54
C ARG A 495 14.09 -23.54 49.14
N VAL A 496 14.53 -24.69 49.61
CA VAL A 496 15.85 -24.80 50.26
C VAL A 496 17.04 -24.48 49.35
N PHE A 497 16.82 -24.44 48.04
CA PHE A 497 17.80 -24.03 47.03
C PHE A 497 17.75 -22.52 46.69
N GLU A 498 16.79 -21.77 47.28
CA GLU A 498 16.74 -20.30 47.14
C GLU A 498 17.87 -19.66 47.95
N ARG A 499 18.36 -18.53 47.52
CA ARG A 499 19.45 -17.76 48.17
C ARG A 499 18.97 -17.24 49.52
N PHE A 500 19.78 -17.41 50.59
CA PHE A 500 19.46 -16.96 51.95
C PHE A 500 18.24 -17.65 52.58
N TYR A 501 17.69 -18.71 51.93
CA TYR A 501 16.55 -19.41 52.48
C TYR A 501 16.97 -20.33 53.62
N ARG A 502 16.18 -20.33 54.68
CA ARG A 502 16.36 -21.15 55.88
C ARG A 502 15.00 -21.57 56.44
N VAL A 503 14.83 -22.84 56.77
CA VAL A 503 13.60 -23.39 57.33
C VAL A 503 13.28 -22.79 58.68
N ASP A 504 14.29 -22.56 59.52
CA ASP A 504 14.16 -21.91 60.84
C ASP A 504 15.26 -20.88 61.03
N LYS A 505 14.87 -19.59 61.20
CA LYS A 505 15.79 -18.47 61.45
C LYS A 505 16.33 -18.40 62.88
N SER A 506 15.68 -19.05 63.85
CA SER A 506 16.04 -18.98 65.27
C SER A 506 17.11 -20.00 65.68
N HIS A 507 16.95 -21.27 65.34
CA HIS A 507 17.92 -22.32 65.67
C HIS A 507 19.18 -22.29 64.78
N SER A 508 19.10 -21.74 63.63
CA SER A 508 20.21 -21.73 62.67
C SER A 508 21.22 -20.61 62.92
N LYS A 509 21.00 -19.69 63.87
CA LYS A 509 22.04 -18.75 64.34
C LYS A 509 23.14 -19.45 65.14
N GLU A 510 22.81 -20.50 65.85
CA GLU A 510 23.77 -21.33 66.59
C GLU A 510 24.59 -22.25 65.71
N SER A 511 24.02 -22.72 64.54
CA SER A 511 24.72 -23.58 63.58
C SER A 511 25.55 -22.85 62.52
N GLY A 512 25.58 -21.51 62.54
CA GLY A 512 26.49 -20.70 61.69
C GLY A 512 26.26 -20.70 60.17
N GLY A 513 25.14 -21.22 59.66
CA GLY A 513 24.87 -21.33 58.25
C GLY A 513 24.55 -20.00 57.57
N THR A 514 25.09 -19.75 56.37
CA THR A 514 24.86 -18.53 55.58
C THR A 514 23.54 -18.56 54.78
N GLY A 515 22.93 -19.73 54.61
CA GLY A 515 21.77 -19.93 53.70
C GLY A 515 22.13 -19.85 52.21
N LEU A 516 23.44 -19.84 51.89
CA LEU A 516 23.93 -19.81 50.50
C LEU A 516 24.43 -21.17 50.01
N GLY A 517 24.78 -22.11 50.91
CA GLY A 517 25.42 -23.38 50.55
C GLY A 517 24.64 -24.20 49.53
N LEU A 518 23.32 -24.45 49.75
CA LEU A 518 22.51 -25.21 48.79
C LEU A 518 22.25 -24.43 47.48
N SER A 519 22.20 -23.10 47.53
CA SER A 519 22.11 -22.29 46.30
C SER A 519 23.40 -22.36 45.50
N ILE A 520 24.58 -22.37 46.14
CA ILE A 520 25.88 -22.59 45.50
C ILE A 520 25.90 -23.98 44.85
N VAL A 521 25.45 -25.03 45.56
CA VAL A 521 25.33 -26.39 44.99
C VAL A 521 24.49 -26.37 43.72
N LYS A 522 23.32 -25.77 43.76
CA LYS A 522 22.42 -25.68 42.59
C LYS A 522 23.10 -25.00 41.41
N HIS A 523 23.73 -23.83 41.60
CA HIS A 523 24.40 -23.09 40.51
C HIS A 523 25.64 -23.82 39.98
N ALA A 524 26.41 -24.45 40.86
CA ALA A 524 27.58 -25.26 40.48
C ALA A 524 27.18 -26.50 39.68
N VAL A 525 26.06 -27.16 40.04
CA VAL A 525 25.47 -28.30 39.28
C VAL A 525 25.00 -27.82 37.90
N MET A 526 24.28 -26.67 37.84
CA MET A 526 23.84 -26.07 36.58
C MET A 526 25.02 -25.65 35.69
N TYR A 527 26.11 -25.11 36.26
CA TYR A 527 27.33 -24.81 35.54
C TYR A 527 27.94 -26.04 34.82
N HIS A 528 27.82 -27.22 35.42
CA HIS A 528 28.21 -28.51 34.84
C HIS A 528 27.11 -29.18 34.02
N HIS A 529 26.03 -28.47 33.65
CA HIS A 529 24.87 -28.99 32.90
C HIS A 529 24.21 -30.22 33.57
N GLY A 530 24.32 -30.32 34.90
CA GLY A 530 23.77 -31.39 35.70
C GLY A 530 22.36 -31.11 36.23
N SER A 531 21.85 -32.02 37.03
CA SER A 531 20.58 -31.90 37.74
C SER A 531 20.72 -32.29 39.21
N ILE A 532 19.86 -31.72 40.08
CA ILE A 532 19.82 -31.99 41.49
C ILE A 532 18.41 -32.43 41.90
N ARG A 533 18.33 -33.48 42.70
CA ARG A 533 17.08 -34.01 43.27
C ARG A 533 17.20 -34.10 44.78
N LEU A 534 16.17 -33.67 45.49
CA LEU A 534 16.07 -33.76 46.94
C LEU A 534 14.86 -34.59 47.32
N GLU A 535 15.06 -35.55 48.24
CA GLU A 535 14.03 -36.36 48.86
C GLU A 535 14.24 -36.30 50.38
N SER A 536 13.22 -35.85 51.12
CA SER A 536 13.36 -35.68 52.55
C SER A 536 12.04 -35.99 53.26
N VAL A 537 12.16 -36.66 54.41
CA VAL A 537 11.04 -36.94 55.27
C VAL A 537 11.37 -36.45 56.69
N PRO A 538 10.50 -35.58 57.25
CA PRO A 538 10.71 -35.06 58.60
C PRO A 538 10.96 -36.18 59.61
N ASN A 539 12.00 -36.01 60.42
CA ASN A 539 12.43 -36.98 61.46
C ASN A 539 12.97 -38.32 60.95
N VAL A 540 13.18 -38.51 59.65
CA VAL A 540 13.79 -39.69 59.06
C VAL A 540 15.17 -39.34 58.46
N GLY A 541 15.28 -38.27 57.72
CA GLY A 541 16.51 -37.79 57.10
C GLY A 541 16.29 -37.14 55.72
N THR A 542 17.40 -36.77 55.08
CA THR A 542 17.41 -36.16 53.76
C THR A 542 18.35 -36.90 52.83
N THR A 543 17.95 -37.03 51.58
CA THR A 543 18.76 -37.58 50.49
C THR A 543 18.81 -36.59 49.37
N VAL A 544 20.02 -36.14 48.99
CA VAL A 544 20.26 -35.25 47.86
C VAL A 544 21.08 -36.01 46.82
N THR A 545 20.57 -36.08 45.61
CA THR A 545 21.24 -36.72 44.47
C THR A 545 21.59 -35.65 43.43
N VAL A 546 22.85 -35.57 43.08
CA VAL A 546 23.39 -34.77 42.00
C VAL A 546 23.75 -35.66 40.83
N SER A 547 23.26 -35.36 39.64
CA SER A 547 23.60 -36.07 38.40
C SER A 547 24.33 -35.14 37.45
N LEU A 548 25.50 -35.54 36.97
CA LEU A 548 26.40 -34.76 36.13
C LEU A 548 26.70 -35.52 34.83
N PRO A 549 26.86 -34.86 33.68
CA PRO A 549 27.33 -35.52 32.46
C PRO A 549 28.69 -36.18 32.71
N ALA A 550 28.83 -37.46 32.26
CA ALA A 550 30.06 -38.25 32.43
C ALA A 550 31.14 -37.88 31.41
#